data_857267fb5eab3e1684744eff4b9d1454
#
_entry.id   857267fb5eab3e1684744eff4b9d1454
#
_cell.length_a   1.000
_cell.length_b   1.000
_cell.length_c   1.000
_cell.angle_alpha   90.00
_cell.angle_beta   90.00
_cell.angle_gamma   90.00
#
_symmetry.space_group_name_H-M   'P 1'
#
loop_
_entity.id
_entity.type
_entity.pdbx_description
1 polymer ?
#
loop_
_entity_poly.entity_id
_entity_poly.type
_entity_poly.pdbx_seq_one_letter_code
_entity_poly.pdbx_strand_id
1 'polypeptide(L)'
;YTASRGWYAQNSQQLIARLVTFLSLPCYLFASVSERLTHDELLSLASAMIIPFASIWLVFFTSRAAAHIFRIERVHSSVFSSAYTASNNMFIGLPVSIALFGEEAVIPTLLYFFANTTFFWTMGNYMESIDGAVHDQRQIPKVFSLTTIKRVFSPPLCGFLLAIVLLLLDWHM
;
A
#
# COMPACT_ATOMS: atom_id res chain seq x y z
N TYR A 1 2.73 25.60 12.14
CA TYR A 1 2.83 26.10 13.52
C TYR A 1 3.88 25.32 14.33
N THR A 2 3.83 23.98 14.38
CA THR A 2 4.78 23.14 15.14
C THR A 2 6.19 23.18 14.57
N ALA A 3 6.34 23.16 13.25
CA ALA A 3 7.63 23.26 12.57
C ALA A 3 8.31 24.63 12.83
N SER A 4 7.53 25.74 12.79
CA SER A 4 8.05 27.08 13.07
C SER A 4 8.43 27.31 14.54
N ARG A 5 7.96 26.44 15.45
CA ARG A 5 8.32 26.44 16.87
C ARG A 5 9.55 25.57 17.20
N GLY A 6 10.19 25.00 16.18
CA GLY A 6 11.39 24.17 16.38
C GLY A 6 11.12 22.82 17.09
N TRP A 7 9.89 22.32 17.07
CA TRP A 7 9.56 21.04 17.71
C TRP A 7 10.17 19.83 17.02
N TYR A 8 10.62 20.01 15.78
CA TYR A 8 11.24 18.94 15.00
C TYR A 8 12.73 19.22 14.82
N ALA A 9 13.57 18.33 15.33
CA ALA A 9 14.97 18.28 14.97
C ALA A 9 15.13 17.92 13.49
N GLN A 10 16.27 18.24 12.89
CA GLN A 10 16.54 18.04 11.46
C GLN A 10 16.32 16.60 10.96
N ASN A 11 16.43 15.60 11.86
CA ASN A 11 16.22 14.18 11.55
C ASN A 11 14.86 13.62 12.01
N SER A 12 13.96 14.44 12.56
CA SER A 12 12.69 13.98 13.12
C SER A 12 11.77 13.36 12.07
N GLN A 13 11.75 13.88 10.85
CA GLN A 13 10.97 13.31 9.75
C GLN A 13 11.41 11.89 9.42
N GLN A 14 12.71 11.64 9.37
CA GLN A 14 13.26 10.31 9.11
C GLN A 14 12.95 9.34 10.24
N LEU A 15 13.04 9.79 11.49
CA LEU A 15 12.71 8.98 12.66
C LEU A 15 11.22 8.60 12.65
N ILE A 16 10.34 9.58 12.46
CA ILE A 16 8.89 9.35 12.38
C ILE A 16 8.55 8.40 11.22
N ALA A 17 9.11 8.62 10.04
CA ALA A 17 8.90 7.74 8.89
C ALA A 17 9.36 6.30 9.18
N ARG A 18 10.50 6.11 9.85
CA ARG A 18 10.97 4.78 10.25
C ARG A 18 10.06 4.13 11.29
N LEU A 19 9.65 4.84 12.33
CA LEU A 19 8.73 4.32 13.34
C LEU A 19 7.39 3.91 12.73
N VAL A 20 6.85 4.73 11.84
CA VAL A 20 5.61 4.40 11.12
C VAL A 20 5.81 3.17 10.25
N THR A 21 6.84 3.14 9.41
CA THR A 21 7.02 2.08 8.41
C THR A 21 7.43 0.74 9.03
N PHE A 22 8.30 0.75 10.07
CA PHE A 22 8.86 -0.49 10.62
C PHE A 22 8.11 -1.02 11.84
N LEU A 23 7.32 -0.18 12.52
CA LEU A 23 6.60 -0.59 13.72
C LEU A 23 5.09 -0.41 13.58
N SER A 24 4.63 0.83 13.35
CA SER A 24 3.19 1.12 13.41
C SER A 24 2.41 0.44 12.28
N LEU A 25 2.87 0.54 11.04
CA LEU A 25 2.17 -0.06 9.89
C LEU A 25 2.11 -1.59 9.93
N PRO A 26 3.19 -2.33 10.20
CA PRO A 26 3.10 -3.79 10.33
C PRO A 26 2.11 -4.23 11.40
N CYS A 27 2.19 -3.64 12.61
CA CYS A 27 1.26 -3.95 13.70
C CYS A 27 -0.18 -3.58 13.36
N TYR A 28 -0.39 -2.40 12.76
CA TYR A 28 -1.71 -1.96 12.35
C TYR A 28 -2.34 -2.85 11.29
N LEU A 29 -1.59 -3.22 10.25
CA LEU A 29 -2.08 -4.11 9.20
C LEU A 29 -2.37 -5.52 9.74
N PHE A 30 -1.49 -6.02 10.60
CA PHE A 30 -1.71 -7.29 11.29
C PHE A 30 -3.01 -7.28 12.10
N ALA A 31 -3.18 -6.32 13.00
CA ALA A 31 -4.36 -6.19 13.84
C ALA A 31 -5.64 -6.01 13.01
N SER A 32 -5.61 -5.10 12.02
CA SER A 32 -6.79 -4.81 11.18
C SER A 32 -7.27 -6.01 10.39
N VAL A 33 -6.37 -6.87 9.89
CA VAL A 33 -6.75 -8.09 9.18
C VAL A 33 -7.28 -9.14 10.15
N SER A 34 -6.57 -9.35 11.27
CA SER A 34 -6.97 -10.37 12.28
C SER A 34 -8.30 -10.06 12.96
N GLU A 35 -8.63 -8.77 13.16
CA GLU A 35 -9.88 -8.36 13.79
C GLU A 35 -11.09 -8.35 12.85
N ARG A 36 -10.86 -8.15 11.54
CA ARG A 36 -11.94 -7.82 10.60
C ARG A 36 -12.25 -8.91 9.59
N LEU A 37 -11.40 -9.92 9.46
CA LEU A 37 -11.59 -11.02 8.53
C LEU A 37 -11.56 -12.36 9.26
N THR A 38 -12.49 -13.24 8.88
CA THR A 38 -12.49 -14.63 9.30
C THR A 38 -11.93 -15.53 8.19
N HIS A 39 -11.50 -16.74 8.53
CA HIS A 39 -11.02 -17.72 7.57
C HIS A 39 -12.03 -18.00 6.44
N ASP A 40 -13.30 -18.21 6.81
CA ASP A 40 -14.37 -18.52 5.86
C ASP A 40 -14.69 -17.36 4.93
N GLU A 41 -14.66 -16.13 5.46
CA GLU A 41 -14.81 -14.90 4.66
C GLU A 41 -13.65 -14.74 3.68
N LEU A 42 -12.41 -14.95 4.09
CA LEU A 42 -11.25 -14.85 3.21
C LEU A 42 -11.36 -15.82 2.02
N LEU A 43 -11.75 -17.07 2.28
CA LEU A 43 -11.91 -18.09 1.24
C LEU A 43 -13.12 -17.82 0.33
N SER A 44 -14.25 -17.45 0.90
CA SER A 44 -15.48 -17.17 0.14
C SER A 44 -15.33 -15.93 -0.77
N LEU A 45 -14.55 -14.94 -0.33
CA LEU A 45 -14.34 -13.70 -1.04
C LEU A 45 -13.14 -13.72 -2.00
N ALA A 46 -12.41 -14.85 -2.09
CA ALA A 46 -11.26 -14.97 -3.00
C ALA A 46 -11.64 -14.66 -4.46
N SER A 47 -12.81 -15.07 -4.91
CA SER A 47 -13.32 -14.76 -6.25
C SER A 47 -13.67 -13.27 -6.42
N ALA A 48 -14.17 -12.63 -5.36
CA ALA A 48 -14.52 -11.21 -5.37
C ALA A 48 -13.28 -10.30 -5.42
N MET A 49 -12.09 -10.81 -5.07
CA MET A 49 -10.82 -10.08 -5.16
C MET A 49 -10.45 -9.64 -6.58
N ILE A 50 -10.97 -10.32 -7.61
CA ILE A 50 -10.69 -9.98 -9.01
C ILE A 50 -11.09 -8.53 -9.31
N ILE A 51 -12.21 -8.06 -8.79
CA ILE A 51 -12.74 -6.71 -9.07
C ILE A 51 -11.81 -5.62 -8.50
N PRO A 52 -11.44 -5.63 -7.21
CA PRO A 52 -10.47 -4.69 -6.65
C PRO A 52 -9.13 -4.68 -7.38
N PHE A 53 -8.56 -5.86 -7.67
CA PHE A 53 -7.29 -5.93 -8.41
C PHE A 53 -7.42 -5.37 -9.83
N ALA A 54 -8.48 -5.73 -10.56
CA ALA A 54 -8.72 -5.20 -11.89
C ALA A 54 -8.88 -3.68 -11.89
N SER A 55 -9.62 -3.13 -10.91
CA SER A 55 -9.83 -1.68 -10.78
C SER A 55 -8.52 -0.94 -10.50
N ILE A 56 -7.66 -1.46 -9.62
CA ILE A 56 -6.37 -0.84 -9.33
C ILE A 56 -5.45 -0.85 -10.56
N TRP A 57 -5.41 -1.96 -11.30
CA TRP A 57 -4.63 -2.01 -12.53
C TRP A 57 -5.16 -1.05 -13.59
N LEU A 58 -6.48 -0.92 -13.71
CA LEU A 58 -7.11 0.04 -14.62
C LEU A 58 -6.72 1.48 -14.23
N VAL A 59 -6.82 1.85 -12.94
CA VAL A 59 -6.40 3.17 -12.45
C VAL A 59 -4.91 3.38 -12.66
N PHE A 60 -4.08 2.35 -12.46
CA PHE A 60 -2.66 2.43 -12.74
C PHE A 60 -2.37 2.71 -14.22
N PHE A 61 -3.03 2.03 -15.16
CA PHE A 61 -2.85 2.30 -16.59
C PHE A 61 -3.32 3.69 -16.97
N THR A 62 -4.43 4.19 -16.40
CA THR A 62 -4.87 5.58 -16.60
C THR A 62 -3.87 6.58 -16.04
N SER A 63 -3.25 6.29 -14.89
CA SER A 63 -2.19 7.13 -14.33
C SER A 63 -0.96 7.21 -15.24
N ARG A 64 -0.58 6.10 -15.88
CA ARG A 64 0.53 6.08 -16.86
C ARG A 64 0.19 6.88 -18.12
N ALA A 65 -1.04 6.77 -18.61
CA ALA A 65 -1.52 7.58 -19.73
C ALA A 65 -1.54 9.07 -19.36
N ALA A 66 -2.04 9.42 -18.16
CA ALA A 66 -2.04 10.79 -17.66
C ALA A 66 -0.61 11.35 -17.53
N ALA A 67 0.32 10.57 -16.96
CA ALA A 67 1.73 10.97 -16.85
C ALA A 67 2.34 11.28 -18.24
N HIS A 68 1.99 10.50 -19.26
CA HIS A 68 2.44 10.74 -20.64
C HIS A 68 1.80 12.01 -21.24
N ILE A 69 0.48 12.18 -21.09
CA ILE A 69 -0.26 13.34 -21.61
C ILE A 69 0.24 14.64 -20.97
N PHE A 70 0.41 14.65 -19.65
CA PHE A 70 0.89 15.80 -18.88
C PHE A 70 2.41 15.99 -18.95
N ARG A 71 3.11 15.12 -19.70
CA ARG A 71 4.57 15.17 -19.87
C ARG A 71 5.32 15.21 -18.54
N ILE A 72 4.87 14.41 -17.58
CA ILE A 72 5.55 14.28 -16.29
C ILE A 72 6.97 13.77 -16.51
N GLU A 73 7.94 14.45 -15.91
CA GLU A 73 9.35 14.08 -16.02
C GLU A 73 9.57 12.62 -15.55
N ARG A 74 10.46 11.91 -16.24
CA ARG A 74 10.74 10.49 -15.97
C ARG A 74 11.09 10.23 -14.51
N VAL A 75 11.84 11.15 -13.88
CA VAL A 75 12.26 11.06 -12.47
C VAL A 75 11.07 11.08 -11.49
N HIS A 76 9.96 11.67 -11.87
CA HIS A 76 8.76 11.81 -11.01
C HIS A 76 7.59 10.94 -11.49
N SER A 77 7.75 10.23 -12.60
CA SER A 77 6.66 9.51 -13.26
C SER A 77 6.11 8.36 -12.42
N SER A 78 6.98 7.64 -11.70
CA SER A 78 6.52 6.52 -10.87
C SER A 78 5.89 7.00 -9.57
N VAL A 79 6.45 8.03 -8.93
CA VAL A 79 5.84 8.66 -7.74
C VAL A 79 4.48 9.23 -8.07
N PHE A 80 4.34 9.91 -9.23
CA PHE A 80 3.05 10.38 -9.71
C PHE A 80 2.05 9.23 -9.89
N SER A 81 2.47 8.14 -10.56
CA SER A 81 1.59 6.99 -10.81
C SER A 81 1.21 6.27 -9.51
N SER A 82 2.13 6.11 -8.56
CA SER A 82 1.83 5.56 -7.25
C SER A 82 0.84 6.41 -6.47
N ALA A 83 1.06 7.73 -6.41
CA ALA A 83 0.17 8.66 -5.72
C ALA A 83 -1.21 8.78 -6.37
N TYR A 84 -1.30 8.65 -7.70
CA TYR A 84 -2.55 8.63 -8.44
C TYR A 84 -3.34 7.36 -8.19
N THR A 85 -2.66 6.22 -8.08
CA THR A 85 -3.29 4.89 -7.98
C THR A 85 -3.63 4.51 -6.54
N ALA A 86 -2.73 4.78 -5.60
CA ALA A 86 -2.91 4.42 -4.20
C ALA A 86 -3.89 5.36 -3.51
N SER A 87 -4.88 4.80 -2.83
CA SER A 87 -5.90 5.54 -2.09
C SER A 87 -5.83 5.28 -0.59
N ASN A 88 -6.26 6.27 0.19
CA ASN A 88 -6.36 6.15 1.65
C ASN A 88 -7.67 5.47 2.05
N ASN A 89 -7.71 4.15 1.85
CA ASN A 89 -8.94 3.37 2.03
C ASN A 89 -9.35 3.23 3.49
N MET A 90 -8.41 3.06 4.44
CA MET A 90 -8.75 2.76 5.82
C MET A 90 -9.14 4.00 6.62
N PHE A 91 -8.41 5.11 6.46
CA PHE A 91 -8.67 6.30 7.27
C PHE A 91 -9.76 7.21 6.69
N ILE A 92 -9.93 7.20 5.38
CA ILE A 92 -10.94 8.02 4.69
C ILE A 92 -11.97 7.14 4.00
N GLY A 93 -11.55 6.15 3.25
CA GLY A 93 -12.43 5.30 2.45
C GLY A 93 -13.44 4.54 3.31
N LEU A 94 -13.00 3.84 4.35
CA LEU A 94 -13.89 3.03 5.19
C LEU A 94 -14.96 3.87 5.91
N PRO A 95 -14.63 4.97 6.64
CA PRO A 95 -15.66 5.80 7.26
C PRO A 95 -16.67 6.39 6.27
N VAL A 96 -16.19 6.82 5.09
CA VAL A 96 -17.06 7.37 4.04
C VAL A 96 -17.96 6.28 3.46
N SER A 97 -17.41 5.09 3.21
CA SER A 97 -18.20 3.96 2.70
C SER A 97 -19.30 3.54 3.67
N ILE A 98 -18.97 3.45 4.96
CA ILE A 98 -19.98 3.13 6.00
C ILE A 98 -21.04 4.23 6.08
N ALA A 99 -20.65 5.50 6.00
CA ALA A 99 -21.61 6.61 6.05
C ALA A 99 -22.56 6.63 4.85
N LEU A 100 -22.12 6.18 3.67
CA LEU A 100 -22.92 6.19 2.45
C LEU A 100 -23.74 4.91 2.25
N PHE A 101 -23.20 3.76 2.59
CA PHE A 101 -23.76 2.45 2.25
C PHE A 101 -24.03 1.55 3.46
N GLY A 102 -23.73 2.02 4.69
CA GLY A 102 -23.89 1.24 5.91
C GLY A 102 -22.79 0.20 6.11
N GLU A 103 -22.99 -0.69 7.08
CA GLU A 103 -22.01 -1.73 7.46
C GLU A 103 -21.72 -2.75 6.34
N GLU A 104 -22.63 -2.90 5.37
CA GLU A 104 -22.42 -3.78 4.20
C GLU A 104 -21.22 -3.35 3.34
N ALA A 105 -20.82 -2.08 3.42
CA ALA A 105 -19.67 -1.55 2.71
C ALA A 105 -18.32 -1.97 3.31
N VAL A 106 -18.29 -2.51 4.52
CA VAL A 106 -17.04 -2.87 5.23
C VAL A 106 -16.26 -3.90 4.43
N ILE A 107 -16.88 -5.02 4.07
CA ILE A 107 -16.20 -6.12 3.36
C ILE A 107 -15.65 -5.68 1.99
N PRO A 108 -16.43 -5.07 1.09
CA PRO A 108 -15.89 -4.56 -0.17
C PRO A 108 -14.73 -3.57 0.00
N THR A 109 -14.81 -2.71 1.01
CA THR A 109 -13.73 -1.75 1.31
C THR A 109 -12.46 -2.44 1.79
N LEU A 110 -12.57 -3.50 2.59
CA LEU A 110 -11.44 -4.31 3.02
C LEU A 110 -10.78 -5.07 1.85
N LEU A 111 -11.58 -5.64 0.94
CA LEU A 111 -11.05 -6.28 -0.27
C LEU A 111 -10.28 -5.29 -1.13
N TYR A 112 -10.81 -4.07 -1.30
CA TYR A 112 -10.12 -3.02 -2.02
C TYR A 112 -8.85 -2.57 -1.29
N PHE A 113 -8.89 -2.42 0.02
CA PHE A 113 -7.71 -2.14 0.85
C PHE A 113 -6.62 -3.20 0.68
N PHE A 114 -6.99 -4.47 0.64
CA PHE A 114 -6.06 -5.56 0.41
C PHE A 114 -5.35 -5.42 -0.94
N ALA A 115 -6.11 -5.24 -2.01
CA ALA A 115 -5.58 -5.07 -3.35
C ALA A 115 -4.69 -3.81 -3.47
N ASN A 116 -5.14 -2.68 -2.90
CA ASN A 116 -4.40 -1.42 -2.87
C ASN A 116 -3.08 -1.54 -2.11
N THR A 117 -3.09 -2.18 -0.96
CA THR A 117 -1.90 -2.40 -0.13
C THR A 117 -0.90 -3.32 -0.85
N THR A 118 -1.38 -4.41 -1.42
CA THR A 118 -0.55 -5.33 -2.21
C THR A 118 0.09 -4.61 -3.39
N PHE A 119 -0.69 -3.85 -4.17
CA PHE A 119 -0.17 -3.07 -5.30
C PHE A 119 0.89 -2.06 -4.85
N PHE A 120 0.60 -1.26 -3.81
CA PHE A 120 1.49 -0.21 -3.36
C PHE A 120 2.85 -0.76 -2.88
N TRP A 121 2.83 -1.79 -2.03
CA TRP A 121 4.07 -2.34 -1.47
C TRP A 121 4.85 -3.25 -2.43
N THR A 122 4.24 -3.70 -3.50
CA THR A 122 4.91 -4.46 -4.56
C THR A 122 5.30 -3.56 -5.73
N MET A 123 4.34 -3.24 -6.59
CA MET A 123 4.57 -2.51 -7.85
C MET A 123 4.92 -1.04 -7.61
N GLY A 124 4.20 -0.35 -6.72
CA GLY A 124 4.45 1.06 -6.38
C GLY A 124 5.87 1.25 -5.87
N ASN A 125 6.24 0.53 -4.82
CA ASN A 125 7.57 0.60 -4.20
C ASN A 125 8.70 0.21 -5.19
N TYR A 126 8.48 -0.77 -6.06
CA TYR A 126 9.43 -1.12 -7.11
C TYR A 126 9.64 0.04 -8.09
N MET A 127 8.56 0.62 -8.59
CA MET A 127 8.62 1.72 -9.55
C MET A 127 9.26 2.98 -8.96
N GLU A 128 8.94 3.34 -7.73
CA GLU A 128 9.60 4.44 -7.01
C GLU A 128 11.10 4.19 -6.85
N SER A 129 11.50 2.94 -6.67
CA SER A 129 12.93 2.58 -6.63
C SER A 129 13.65 2.76 -7.96
N ILE A 130 12.93 2.66 -9.10
CA ILE A 130 13.46 2.97 -10.43
C ILE A 130 13.68 4.48 -10.55
N ASP A 131 12.68 5.30 -10.18
CA ASP A 131 12.80 6.75 -10.23
C ASP A 131 13.97 7.24 -9.35
N GLY A 132 14.10 6.69 -8.14
CA GLY A 132 15.23 6.97 -7.26
C GLY A 132 16.58 6.58 -7.86
N ALA A 133 16.66 5.45 -8.57
CA ALA A 133 17.89 5.04 -9.27
C ALA A 133 18.22 5.96 -10.45
N VAL A 134 17.21 6.43 -11.19
CA VAL A 134 17.37 7.40 -12.27
C VAL A 134 17.84 8.75 -11.74
N HIS A 135 17.23 9.22 -10.63
CA HIS A 135 17.62 10.47 -9.98
C HIS A 135 19.08 10.45 -9.51
N ASP A 136 19.49 9.37 -8.85
CA ASP A 136 20.83 9.21 -8.29
C ASP A 136 21.87 8.72 -9.32
N GLN A 137 21.49 8.58 -10.58
CA GLN A 137 22.33 8.03 -11.67
C GLN A 137 22.92 6.64 -11.34
N ARG A 138 22.18 5.85 -10.55
CA ARG A 138 22.55 4.47 -10.22
C ARG A 138 21.97 3.49 -11.22
N GLN A 139 22.47 2.25 -11.19
CA GLN A 139 21.91 1.18 -12.01
C GLN A 139 20.45 0.90 -11.60
N ILE A 140 19.57 0.80 -12.62
CA ILE A 140 18.16 0.43 -12.41
C ILE A 140 18.08 -0.96 -11.80
N PRO A 141 17.36 -1.15 -10.68
CA PRO A 141 17.23 -2.45 -10.03
C PRO A 141 16.54 -3.45 -10.98
N LYS A 142 17.10 -4.65 -11.07
CA LYS A 142 16.49 -5.74 -11.86
C LYS A 142 15.23 -6.23 -11.13
N VAL A 143 14.15 -6.53 -11.88
CA VAL A 143 12.86 -7.01 -11.35
C VAL A 143 13.06 -8.25 -10.45
N PHE A 144 13.88 -9.20 -10.86
CA PHE A 144 14.20 -10.44 -10.13
C PHE A 144 15.55 -10.36 -9.40
N SER A 145 15.85 -9.25 -8.75
CA SER A 145 17.04 -9.14 -7.89
C SER A 145 16.67 -9.43 -6.44
N LEU A 146 17.60 -10.02 -5.68
CA LEU A 146 17.44 -10.22 -4.22
C LEU A 146 17.13 -8.90 -3.49
N THR A 147 17.68 -7.79 -3.97
CA THR A 147 17.40 -6.44 -3.47
C THR A 147 15.99 -5.99 -3.77
N THR A 148 15.44 -6.32 -4.93
CA THR A 148 14.04 -6.02 -5.30
C THR A 148 13.09 -6.88 -4.47
N ILE A 149 13.36 -8.16 -4.33
CA ILE A 149 12.56 -9.08 -3.48
C ILE A 149 12.54 -8.58 -2.03
N LYS A 150 13.69 -8.22 -1.46
CA LYS A 150 13.75 -7.65 -0.09
C LYS A 150 12.99 -6.32 0.06
N ARG A 151 12.87 -5.53 -0.99
CA ARG A 151 12.07 -4.29 -0.97
C ARG A 151 10.58 -4.56 -1.08
N VAL A 152 10.19 -5.55 -1.88
CA VAL A 152 8.79 -6.01 -1.97
C VAL A 152 8.33 -6.55 -0.61
N PHE A 153 9.16 -7.38 0.05
CA PHE A 153 8.93 -7.82 1.43
C PHE A 153 9.24 -6.71 2.45
N SER A 154 8.57 -5.57 2.26
CA SER A 154 8.64 -4.47 3.20
C SER A 154 7.99 -4.84 4.55
N PRO A 155 8.40 -4.23 5.68
CA PRO A 155 7.84 -4.55 6.99
C PRO A 155 6.31 -4.51 7.06
N PRO A 156 5.62 -3.51 6.46
CA PRO A 156 4.16 -3.49 6.42
C PRO A 156 3.56 -4.70 5.69
N LEU A 157 4.13 -5.10 4.55
CA LEU A 157 3.66 -6.27 3.83
C LEU A 157 3.89 -7.56 4.63
N CYS A 158 5.00 -7.66 5.37
CA CYS A 158 5.25 -8.81 6.25
C CYS A 158 4.20 -8.94 7.36
N GLY A 159 3.82 -7.82 8.01
CA GLY A 159 2.75 -7.81 9.02
C GLY A 159 1.40 -8.26 8.45
N PHE A 160 1.08 -7.77 7.26
CA PHE A 160 -0.12 -8.14 6.53
C PHE A 160 -0.14 -9.62 6.11
N LEU A 161 0.96 -10.13 5.52
CA LEU A 161 1.06 -11.54 5.12
C LEU A 161 1.03 -12.48 6.34
N LEU A 162 1.65 -12.09 7.45
CA LEU A 162 1.61 -12.86 8.69
C LEU A 162 0.17 -13.01 9.19
N ALA A 163 -0.63 -11.95 9.19
CA ALA A 163 -2.04 -12.01 9.56
C ALA A 163 -2.82 -12.98 8.67
N ILE A 164 -2.62 -12.93 7.35
CA ILE A 164 -3.26 -13.85 6.41
C ILE A 164 -2.85 -15.32 6.69
N VAL A 165 -1.56 -15.57 6.90
CA VAL A 165 -1.09 -16.94 7.18
C VAL A 165 -1.69 -17.48 8.45
N LEU A 166 -1.75 -16.71 9.54
CA LEU A 166 -2.37 -17.13 10.79
C LEU A 166 -3.88 -17.37 10.63
N LEU A 167 -4.55 -16.52 9.85
CA LEU A 167 -5.97 -16.66 9.54
C LEU A 167 -6.25 -17.93 8.73
N LEU A 168 -5.38 -18.26 7.76
CA LEU A 168 -5.46 -19.50 6.97
C LEU A 168 -5.16 -20.75 7.80
N LEU A 169 -4.39 -20.64 8.88
CA LEU A 169 -4.10 -21.70 9.83
C LEU A 169 -5.18 -21.83 10.93
N ASP A 170 -6.25 -21.06 10.83
CA ASP A 170 -7.37 -21.01 11.80
C ASP A 170 -6.88 -20.68 13.22
N TRP A 171 -5.81 -19.90 13.31
CA TRP A 171 -5.26 -19.45 14.58
C TRP A 171 -5.99 -18.19 15.04
N HIS A 172 -7.03 -18.35 15.84
CA HIS A 172 -7.72 -17.26 16.50
C HIS A 172 -6.91 -16.75 17.70
N MET A 173 -6.63 -15.43 17.72
CA MET A 173 -6.13 -14.74 18.91
C MET A 173 -7.26 -14.08 19.67
#